data_5f5b8df917e79cbda47754296e66ca71
#
_entry.id   5f5b8df917e79cbda47754296e66ca71
#
_cell.length_a   1.000
_cell.length_b   1.000
_cell.length_c   1.000
_cell.angle_alpha   90.00
_cell.angle_beta   90.00
_cell.angle_gamma   90.00
#
_symmetry.space_group_name_H-M   'P 1'
#
loop_
_entity.id
_entity.type
_entity.pdbx_description
1 polymer ?
#
loop_
_entity_poly.entity_id
_entity_poly.type
_entity_poly.pdbx_seq_one_letter_code
_entity_poly.pdbx_strand_id
1 'polypeptide(L)'
;DTTIGKFGMGRVSCLSITDSYTVVTCYEGIKSTYSVWRDNTIRIMKIDEEVCEEGEIGTRVEIPFESSNHKIAEIRDELEFFPNIVFKIEDSNPITFNTQSFSYKGNDYTRRKGSDVNDVIVDYCGVKYPLDFSALGITPFETNFAIKLDTTVSLSYPPNREAFTYDAKTKEFLLEKVNALKEMCIEMVDEYLNTFTNIVEKAKFVENSTINITLPEGDLWFEKCVNTSMFKIP
;
A
#
# COMPACT_ATOMS: atom_id res chain seq x y z
N ASP A 1 -12.55 -0.98 18.74
CA ASP A 1 -12.76 -1.77 17.53
C ASP A 1 -11.62 -1.45 16.55
N THR A 2 -10.66 -2.36 16.47
CA THR A 2 -9.41 -2.18 15.70
C THR A 2 -9.54 -2.63 14.23
N THR A 3 -10.75 -2.95 13.77
CA THR A 3 -10.98 -3.43 12.42
C THR A 3 -11.28 -2.30 11.45
N ILE A 4 -10.65 -2.34 10.25
CA ILE A 4 -10.90 -1.40 9.16
C ILE A 4 -12.33 -1.54 8.58
N GLY A 5 -13.02 -2.64 8.88
CA GLY A 5 -14.31 -3.04 8.35
C GLY A 5 -15.52 -2.25 8.85
N LYS A 6 -15.58 -0.92 8.69
CA LYS A 6 -16.67 -0.07 9.23
C LYS A 6 -18.02 -0.23 8.51
N PHE A 7 -18.02 -0.57 7.23
CA PHE A 7 -19.24 -0.52 6.39
C PHE A 7 -19.81 -1.88 6.01
N GLY A 8 -19.17 -2.99 6.39
CA GLY A 8 -19.60 -4.35 6.04
C GLY A 8 -19.62 -4.64 4.52
N MET A 9 -18.99 -3.78 3.72
CA MET A 9 -19.02 -3.88 2.25
C MET A 9 -18.11 -4.96 1.69
N GLY A 10 -17.06 -5.37 2.41
CA GLY A 10 -16.12 -6.39 1.94
C GLY A 10 -16.79 -7.71 1.54
N ARG A 11 -17.82 -8.13 2.28
CA ARG A 11 -18.57 -9.37 1.98
C ARG A 11 -19.36 -9.31 0.66
N VAL A 12 -19.62 -8.14 0.11
CA VAL A 12 -20.40 -7.97 -1.12
C VAL A 12 -19.57 -7.43 -2.28
N SER A 13 -18.32 -7.02 -2.03
CA SER A 13 -17.43 -6.48 -3.06
C SER A 13 -17.12 -7.49 -4.16
N CYS A 14 -17.07 -8.78 -3.86
CA CYS A 14 -16.88 -9.83 -4.86
C CYS A 14 -17.97 -9.83 -5.95
N LEU A 15 -19.21 -9.40 -5.59
CA LEU A 15 -20.33 -9.31 -6.53
C LEU A 15 -20.24 -8.12 -7.51
N SER A 16 -19.17 -7.32 -7.44
CA SER A 16 -18.88 -6.31 -8.46
C SER A 16 -18.20 -6.89 -9.70
N ILE A 17 -17.58 -8.08 -9.55
CA ILE A 17 -16.81 -8.74 -10.62
C ILE A 17 -17.38 -10.10 -11.03
N THR A 18 -18.30 -10.66 -10.25
CA THR A 18 -18.97 -11.94 -10.53
C THR A 18 -20.40 -11.93 -10.02
N ASP A 19 -21.27 -12.75 -10.59
CA ASP A 19 -22.65 -12.90 -10.13
C ASP A 19 -22.76 -13.81 -8.89
N SER A 20 -21.74 -14.63 -8.62
CA SER A 20 -21.71 -15.52 -7.47
C SER A 20 -20.28 -15.84 -7.03
N TYR A 21 -20.10 -16.17 -5.76
CA TYR A 21 -18.87 -16.67 -5.21
C TYR A 21 -19.11 -17.64 -4.04
N THR A 22 -18.09 -18.38 -3.66
CA THR A 22 -18.16 -19.37 -2.57
C THR A 22 -17.31 -18.90 -1.39
N VAL A 23 -17.82 -19.12 -0.18
CA VAL A 23 -17.08 -18.91 1.07
C VAL A 23 -17.00 -20.22 1.81
N VAL A 24 -15.79 -20.65 2.15
CA VAL A 24 -15.52 -21.79 3.02
C VAL A 24 -14.90 -21.27 4.30
N THR A 25 -15.48 -21.59 5.44
CA THR A 25 -14.95 -21.15 6.75
C THR A 25 -14.81 -22.33 7.70
N CYS A 26 -13.66 -22.42 8.36
CA CYS A 26 -13.38 -23.38 9.42
C CYS A 26 -13.34 -22.62 10.75
N TYR A 27 -14.33 -22.89 11.60
CA TYR A 27 -14.48 -22.26 12.90
C TYR A 27 -14.98 -23.26 13.92
N GLU A 28 -14.35 -23.32 15.09
CA GLU A 28 -14.70 -24.26 16.19
C GLU A 28 -14.78 -25.73 15.74
N GLY A 29 -13.90 -26.14 14.81
CA GLY A 29 -13.84 -27.51 14.30
C GLY A 29 -14.90 -27.85 13.26
N ILE A 30 -15.70 -26.88 12.81
CA ILE A 30 -16.73 -27.06 11.79
C ILE A 30 -16.33 -26.27 10.53
N LYS A 31 -16.29 -26.97 9.40
CA LYS A 31 -16.12 -26.41 8.08
C LYS A 31 -17.46 -26.23 7.41
N SER A 32 -17.81 -24.99 7.14
CA SER A 32 -19.06 -24.63 6.50
C SER A 32 -18.80 -23.97 5.16
N THR A 33 -19.52 -24.42 4.14
CA THR A 33 -19.45 -23.86 2.79
C THR A 33 -20.72 -23.10 2.46
N TYR A 34 -20.56 -21.87 1.99
CA TYR A 34 -21.65 -20.98 1.63
C TYR A 34 -21.53 -20.57 0.16
N SER A 35 -22.66 -20.58 -0.54
CA SER A 35 -22.78 -19.88 -1.83
C SER A 35 -23.40 -18.52 -1.61
N VAL A 36 -22.81 -17.51 -2.22
CA VAL A 36 -23.28 -16.12 -2.20
C VAL A 36 -23.53 -15.68 -3.62
N TRP A 37 -24.72 -15.15 -3.92
CA TRP A 37 -25.05 -14.68 -5.26
C TRP A 37 -25.98 -13.48 -5.21
N ARG A 38 -26.10 -12.81 -6.34
CA ARG A 38 -26.99 -11.66 -6.54
C ARG A 38 -28.02 -11.98 -7.61
N ASP A 39 -29.28 -11.86 -7.23
CA ASP A 39 -30.40 -11.67 -8.15
C ASP A 39 -30.97 -10.25 -7.96
N ASN A 40 -32.18 -10.09 -7.49
CA ASN A 40 -32.73 -8.78 -7.08
C ASN A 40 -32.20 -8.33 -5.71
N THR A 41 -31.67 -9.25 -4.92
CA THR A 41 -31.08 -9.03 -3.59
C THR A 41 -29.88 -9.96 -3.41
N ILE A 42 -29.02 -9.67 -2.43
CA ILE A 42 -27.92 -10.55 -2.08
C ILE A 42 -28.48 -11.75 -1.31
N ARG A 43 -28.18 -12.94 -1.81
CA ARG A 43 -28.56 -14.23 -1.22
C ARG A 43 -27.32 -14.93 -0.67
N ILE A 44 -27.49 -15.58 0.47
CA ILE A 44 -26.46 -16.42 1.09
C ILE A 44 -27.13 -17.73 1.47
N MET A 45 -26.56 -18.84 1.05
CA MET A 45 -27.04 -20.17 1.39
C MET A 45 -25.87 -21.04 1.83
N LYS A 46 -26.04 -21.71 2.97
CA LYS A 46 -25.12 -22.77 3.39
C LYS A 46 -25.41 -24.00 2.52
N ILE A 47 -24.38 -24.45 1.81
CA ILE A 47 -24.52 -25.58 0.87
C ILE A 47 -23.88 -26.86 1.40
N ASP A 48 -22.92 -26.72 2.36
CA ASP A 48 -22.30 -27.91 2.94
C ASP A 48 -21.78 -27.61 4.37
N GLU A 49 -21.64 -28.71 5.15
CA GLU A 49 -21.05 -28.68 6.50
C GLU A 49 -20.36 -29.99 6.80
N GLU A 50 -19.11 -29.93 7.20
CA GLU A 50 -18.27 -31.05 7.58
C GLU A 50 -17.39 -30.72 8.76
N VAL A 51 -16.71 -31.71 9.34
CA VAL A 51 -15.73 -31.51 10.40
C VAL A 51 -14.43 -31.01 9.75
N CYS A 52 -13.80 -29.98 10.32
CA CYS A 52 -12.51 -29.49 9.86
C CYS A 52 -11.42 -30.57 10.01
N GLU A 53 -10.43 -30.55 9.12
CA GLU A 53 -9.20 -31.28 9.33
C GLU A 53 -8.45 -30.73 10.54
N GLU A 54 -7.58 -31.54 11.16
CA GLU A 54 -6.81 -31.13 12.32
C GLU A 54 -5.93 -29.91 11.99
N GLY A 55 -6.13 -28.80 12.70
CA GLY A 55 -5.40 -27.55 12.49
C GLY A 55 -5.93 -26.65 11.36
N GLU A 56 -6.98 -27.05 10.66
CA GLU A 56 -7.64 -26.21 9.65
C GLU A 56 -8.47 -25.12 10.33
N ILE A 57 -8.08 -23.86 10.14
CA ILE A 57 -8.79 -22.68 10.65
C ILE A 57 -8.76 -21.56 9.61
N GLY A 58 -9.76 -20.71 9.61
CA GLY A 58 -9.80 -19.52 8.77
C GLY A 58 -10.93 -19.48 7.76
N THR A 59 -10.82 -18.58 6.81
CA THR A 59 -11.83 -18.37 5.76
C THR A 59 -11.16 -18.30 4.40
N ARG A 60 -11.71 -19.08 3.44
CA ARG A 60 -11.33 -19.05 2.02
C ARG A 60 -12.50 -18.49 1.21
N VAL A 61 -12.20 -17.54 0.34
CA VAL A 61 -13.18 -16.99 -0.61
C VAL A 61 -12.75 -17.40 -2.02
N GLU A 62 -13.65 -18.02 -2.76
CA GLU A 62 -13.43 -18.48 -4.12
C GLU A 62 -14.30 -17.67 -5.07
N ILE A 63 -13.63 -16.87 -5.92
CA ILE A 63 -14.29 -15.94 -6.83
C ILE A 63 -14.04 -16.41 -8.26
N PRO A 64 -15.05 -16.93 -8.98
CA PRO A 64 -14.89 -17.25 -10.39
C PRO A 64 -14.81 -15.95 -11.21
N PHE A 65 -13.71 -15.73 -11.93
CA PHE A 65 -13.58 -14.62 -12.85
C PHE A 65 -12.65 -14.98 -14.01
N GLU A 66 -12.86 -14.33 -15.14
CA GLU A 66 -11.93 -14.47 -16.27
C GLU A 66 -10.64 -13.73 -15.97
N SER A 67 -9.55 -14.47 -15.86
CA SER A 67 -8.23 -13.92 -15.60
C SER A 67 -7.57 -13.41 -16.88
N SER A 68 -6.87 -12.28 -16.78
CA SER A 68 -5.91 -11.83 -17.76
C SER A 68 -4.62 -11.43 -17.04
N ASN A 69 -3.48 -11.46 -17.73
CA ASN A 69 -2.21 -11.04 -17.14
C ASN A 69 -2.26 -9.62 -16.58
N HIS A 70 -3.05 -8.75 -17.21
CA HIS A 70 -3.25 -7.37 -16.73
C HIS A 70 -3.97 -7.33 -15.38
N LYS A 71 -5.10 -8.04 -15.25
CA LYS A 71 -5.85 -8.12 -13.98
C LYS A 71 -5.03 -8.74 -12.86
N ILE A 72 -4.21 -9.73 -13.15
CA ILE A 72 -3.30 -10.35 -12.18
C ILE A 72 -2.25 -9.34 -11.69
N ALA A 73 -1.71 -8.53 -12.61
CA ALA A 73 -0.74 -7.48 -12.26
C ALA A 73 -1.37 -6.40 -11.37
N GLU A 74 -2.59 -5.96 -11.67
CA GLU A 74 -3.36 -5.00 -10.86
C GLU A 74 -3.63 -5.55 -9.45
N ILE A 75 -4.12 -6.78 -9.34
CA ILE A 75 -4.37 -7.42 -8.03
C ILE A 75 -3.09 -7.50 -7.22
N ARG A 76 -1.98 -7.90 -7.85
CA ARG A 76 -0.68 -7.98 -7.19
C ARG A 76 -0.23 -6.61 -6.67
N ASP A 77 -0.41 -5.57 -7.47
CA ASP A 77 -0.03 -4.21 -7.11
C ASP A 77 -0.86 -3.69 -5.92
N GLU A 78 -2.16 -3.96 -5.89
CA GLU A 78 -3.04 -3.59 -4.77
C GLU A 78 -2.72 -4.34 -3.46
N LEU A 79 -2.14 -5.55 -3.54
CA LEU A 79 -1.78 -6.36 -2.37
C LEU A 79 -0.38 -6.05 -1.82
N GLU A 80 0.38 -5.17 -2.47
CA GLU A 80 1.80 -4.91 -2.17
C GLU A 80 2.09 -4.59 -0.70
N PHE A 81 1.19 -3.88 -0.03
CA PHE A 81 1.40 -3.41 1.34
C PHE A 81 0.75 -4.28 2.41
N PHE A 82 -0.02 -5.31 2.04
CA PHE A 82 -0.60 -6.19 3.02
C PHE A 82 0.48 -7.08 3.66
N PRO A 83 0.65 -7.02 4.98
CA PRO A 83 1.59 -7.91 5.66
C PRO A 83 1.08 -9.35 5.62
N ASN A 84 1.99 -10.29 5.46
CA ASN A 84 1.72 -11.74 5.52
C ASN A 84 0.80 -12.29 4.43
N ILE A 85 0.60 -11.57 3.31
CA ILE A 85 -0.08 -12.11 2.15
C ILE A 85 0.89 -12.95 1.33
N VAL A 86 0.45 -14.13 0.96
CA VAL A 86 1.11 -14.99 -0.03
C VAL A 86 0.31 -14.90 -1.32
N PHE A 87 0.89 -14.28 -2.34
CA PHE A 87 0.29 -14.20 -3.66
C PHE A 87 0.83 -15.32 -4.54
N LYS A 88 -0.06 -16.16 -5.06
CA LYS A 88 0.32 -17.31 -5.89
C LYS A 88 -0.58 -17.39 -7.11
N ILE A 89 0.01 -17.64 -8.27
CA ILE A 89 -0.71 -17.89 -9.53
C ILE A 89 -0.59 -19.36 -9.83
N GLU A 90 -1.70 -20.09 -9.77
CA GLU A 90 -1.77 -21.55 -10.04
C GLU A 90 -0.60 -22.32 -9.40
N ASP A 91 0.15 -23.06 -10.21
CA ASP A 91 1.31 -23.87 -9.75
C ASP A 91 2.62 -23.09 -9.69
N SER A 92 2.60 -21.76 -9.83
CA SER A 92 3.81 -20.95 -9.74
C SER A 92 4.35 -20.89 -8.30
N ASN A 93 5.63 -20.51 -8.17
CA ASN A 93 6.18 -20.19 -6.87
C ASN A 93 5.47 -18.97 -6.28
N PRO A 94 5.27 -18.93 -4.95
CA PRO A 94 4.71 -17.78 -4.30
C PRO A 94 5.52 -16.52 -4.61
N ILE A 95 4.80 -15.42 -4.92
CA ILE A 95 5.40 -14.11 -5.12
C ILE A 95 5.46 -13.41 -3.76
N THR A 96 6.64 -13.00 -3.36
CA THR A 96 6.85 -12.15 -2.18
C THR A 96 6.92 -10.70 -2.61
N PHE A 97 6.26 -9.83 -1.88
CA PHE A 97 6.33 -8.39 -2.13
C PHE A 97 7.64 -7.81 -1.57
N ASN A 98 8.26 -6.95 -2.36
CA ASN A 98 9.51 -6.29 -1.99
C ASN A 98 9.27 -5.00 -1.22
N THR A 99 8.48 -5.08 -0.16
CA THR A 99 8.25 -3.96 0.76
C THR A 99 8.95 -4.19 2.08
N GLN A 100 9.38 -3.12 2.71
CA GLN A 100 10.05 -3.15 4.00
C GLN A 100 9.53 -2.02 4.88
N SER A 101 9.15 -2.34 6.11
CA SER A 101 8.83 -1.32 7.11
C SER A 101 10.09 -0.57 7.50
N PHE A 102 9.99 0.74 7.60
CA PHE A 102 11.06 1.65 7.95
C PHE A 102 10.53 2.74 8.88
N SER A 103 11.21 3.00 9.98
CA SER A 103 10.82 4.05 10.94
C SER A 103 11.87 5.13 11.00
N TYR A 104 11.44 6.40 10.95
CA TYR A 104 12.32 7.55 11.01
C TYR A 104 11.69 8.69 11.82
N LYS A 105 12.38 9.16 12.86
CA LYS A 105 11.94 10.26 13.73
C LYS A 105 10.49 10.14 14.22
N GLY A 106 10.07 8.92 14.57
CA GLY A 106 8.73 8.66 15.09
C GLY A 106 7.61 8.57 14.03
N ASN A 107 7.96 8.58 12.74
CA ASN A 107 7.06 8.27 11.65
C ASN A 107 7.39 6.92 11.05
N ASP A 108 6.37 6.19 10.65
CA ASP A 108 6.52 4.90 9.99
C ASP A 108 6.26 5.02 8.49
N TYR A 109 7.04 4.28 7.74
CA TYR A 109 7.01 4.26 6.29
C TYR A 109 7.04 2.82 5.80
N THR A 110 6.48 2.59 4.63
CA THR A 110 6.68 1.36 3.87
C THR A 110 7.59 1.68 2.69
N ARG A 111 8.75 1.05 2.64
CA ARG A 111 9.69 1.18 1.54
C ARG A 111 9.40 0.14 0.49
N ARG A 112 9.33 0.55 -0.75
CA ARG A 112 9.21 -0.30 -1.93
C ARG A 112 10.61 -0.57 -2.49
N LYS A 113 10.93 -1.84 -2.73
CA LYS A 113 12.18 -2.23 -3.36
C LYS A 113 11.96 -2.35 -4.86
N GLY A 114 12.74 -1.63 -5.65
CA GLY A 114 12.68 -1.66 -7.10
C GLY A 114 12.71 -0.26 -7.72
N SER A 115 12.66 -0.22 -9.04
CA SER A 115 12.73 1.02 -9.83
C SER A 115 11.36 1.72 -9.99
N ASP A 116 10.32 1.17 -9.42
CA ASP A 116 8.97 1.71 -9.57
C ASP A 116 8.79 2.87 -8.58
N VAL A 117 9.31 4.02 -9.01
CA VAL A 117 9.06 5.30 -8.35
C VAL A 117 7.69 5.75 -8.75
N ASN A 118 6.85 6.04 -7.79
CA ASN A 118 5.49 6.51 -8.02
C ASN A 118 5.22 7.71 -7.14
N ASP A 119 4.12 8.39 -7.44
CA ASP A 119 3.55 9.39 -6.57
C ASP A 119 3.52 8.89 -5.12
N VAL A 120 3.66 9.82 -4.18
CA VAL A 120 3.55 9.49 -2.77
C VAL A 120 2.18 8.89 -2.48
N ILE A 121 2.19 7.74 -1.84
CA ILE A 121 1.00 7.03 -1.42
C ILE A 121 0.97 6.84 0.10
N VAL A 122 -0.21 6.59 0.63
CA VAL A 122 -0.41 6.22 2.03
C VAL A 122 -0.74 4.74 2.08
N ASP A 123 0.08 3.98 2.81
CA ASP A 123 -0.20 2.62 3.24
C ASP A 123 -1.03 2.69 4.53
N TYR A 124 -2.35 2.62 4.41
CA TYR A 124 -3.24 2.60 5.57
C TYR A 124 -3.69 1.18 5.87
N CYS A 125 -2.97 0.53 6.78
CA CYS A 125 -3.18 -0.87 7.16
C CYS A 125 -3.14 -1.86 5.98
N GLY A 126 -2.23 -1.66 5.05
CA GLY A 126 -2.07 -2.48 3.86
C GLY A 126 -2.89 -2.00 2.64
N VAL A 127 -3.85 -1.13 2.83
CA VAL A 127 -4.62 -0.54 1.73
C VAL A 127 -3.89 0.67 1.18
N LYS A 128 -3.73 0.71 -0.15
CA LYS A 128 -3.06 1.76 -0.89
C LYS A 128 -4.01 2.94 -1.14
N TYR A 129 -3.63 4.13 -0.70
CA TYR A 129 -4.36 5.36 -0.97
C TYR A 129 -3.47 6.36 -1.70
N PRO A 130 -3.78 6.73 -2.94
CA PRO A 130 -3.07 7.80 -3.63
C PRO A 130 -3.33 9.13 -2.92
N LEU A 131 -2.30 10.00 -2.89
CA LEU A 131 -2.45 11.36 -2.39
C LEU A 131 -2.88 12.30 -3.50
N ASP A 132 -3.90 13.11 -3.23
CA ASP A 132 -4.25 14.25 -4.07
C ASP A 132 -3.43 15.48 -3.64
N PHE A 133 -2.30 15.69 -4.29
CA PHE A 133 -1.41 16.83 -4.04
C PHE A 133 -2.10 18.18 -4.26
N SER A 134 -3.02 18.24 -5.23
CA SER A 134 -3.81 19.46 -5.50
C SER A 134 -4.74 19.78 -4.33
N ALA A 135 -5.43 18.78 -3.78
CA ALA A 135 -6.26 18.94 -2.60
C ALA A 135 -5.46 19.37 -1.38
N LEU A 136 -4.21 18.93 -1.27
CA LEU A 136 -3.27 19.34 -0.21
C LEU A 136 -2.63 20.72 -0.46
N GLY A 137 -2.66 21.23 -1.68
CA GLY A 137 -2.03 22.51 -2.04
C GLY A 137 -0.50 22.46 -2.09
N ILE A 138 0.08 21.31 -2.40
CA ILE A 138 1.52 21.10 -2.48
C ILE A 138 1.97 20.63 -3.87
N THR A 139 3.22 20.85 -4.18
CA THR A 139 3.81 20.36 -5.43
C THR A 139 4.02 18.86 -5.36
N PRO A 140 3.58 18.09 -6.38
CA PRO A 140 3.84 16.66 -6.48
C PRO A 140 5.34 16.33 -6.45
N PHE A 141 5.67 15.19 -5.86
CA PHE A 141 6.98 14.58 -5.92
C PHE A 141 6.86 13.07 -5.87
N GLU A 142 7.87 12.37 -6.34
CA GLU A 142 7.92 10.93 -6.41
C GLU A 142 8.96 10.38 -5.43
N THR A 143 8.66 9.22 -4.84
CA THR A 143 9.56 8.50 -3.94
C THR A 143 9.19 7.03 -3.88
N ASN A 144 10.11 6.19 -3.46
CA ASN A 144 9.84 4.77 -3.19
C ASN A 144 9.36 4.51 -1.74
N PHE A 145 9.06 5.56 -0.99
CA PHE A 145 8.43 5.43 0.33
C PHE A 145 6.94 5.74 0.27
N ALA A 146 6.17 4.91 0.96
CA ALA A 146 4.78 5.19 1.30
C ALA A 146 4.69 5.61 2.78
N ILE A 147 3.80 6.54 3.09
CA ILE A 147 3.50 6.91 4.47
C ILE A 147 2.71 5.76 5.09
N LYS A 148 3.23 5.13 6.13
CA LYS A 148 2.57 4.02 6.79
C LYS A 148 1.73 4.52 7.96
N LEU A 149 0.46 4.17 7.94
CA LEU A 149 -0.52 4.50 8.98
C LEU A 149 -1.23 3.24 9.45
N ASP A 150 -1.60 3.23 10.72
CA ASP A 150 -2.34 2.15 11.34
C ASP A 150 -3.74 2.59 11.80
N THR A 151 -4.48 1.70 12.44
CA THR A 151 -5.85 1.94 12.90
C THR A 151 -5.97 2.94 14.05
N THR A 152 -4.87 3.38 14.65
CA THR A 152 -4.89 4.43 15.69
C THR A 152 -5.19 5.80 15.10
N VAL A 153 -4.89 5.97 13.80
CA VAL A 153 -5.17 7.19 13.04
C VAL A 153 -6.59 7.13 12.48
N SER A 154 -7.40 8.14 12.78
CA SER A 154 -8.75 8.27 12.23
C SER A 154 -8.75 9.29 11.10
N LEU A 155 -8.76 8.80 9.86
CA LEU A 155 -8.91 9.60 8.65
C LEU A 155 -10.31 9.49 8.06
N SER A 156 -10.73 10.51 7.35
CA SER A 156 -11.99 10.51 6.62
C SER A 156 -11.80 9.90 5.23
N TYR A 157 -12.59 8.89 4.91
CA TYR A 157 -12.63 8.27 3.58
C TYR A 157 -14.06 7.84 3.21
N PRO A 158 -14.43 7.87 1.92
CA PRO A 158 -15.74 7.43 1.47
C PRO A 158 -15.88 5.89 1.59
N PRO A 159 -17.11 5.37 1.48
CA PRO A 159 -17.37 3.93 1.59
C PRO A 159 -16.61 3.05 0.59
N ASN A 160 -16.34 3.55 -0.62
CA ASN A 160 -15.57 2.84 -1.66
C ASN A 160 -14.07 2.75 -1.35
N ARG A 161 -13.54 3.59 -0.44
CA ARG A 161 -12.15 3.60 0.00
C ARG A 161 -11.10 3.78 -1.12
N GLU A 162 -11.47 4.43 -2.19
CA GLU A 162 -10.55 4.70 -3.32
C GLU A 162 -9.67 5.92 -3.08
N ALA A 163 -10.10 6.84 -2.22
CA ALA A 163 -9.37 8.04 -1.88
C ALA A 163 -9.73 8.53 -0.47
N PHE A 164 -8.98 9.48 0.07
CA PHE A 164 -9.35 10.18 1.29
C PHE A 164 -10.39 11.28 1.03
N THR A 165 -11.19 11.58 2.05
CA THR A 165 -11.98 12.80 2.08
C THR A 165 -11.12 13.90 2.70
N TYR A 166 -10.78 14.91 1.91
CA TYR A 166 -9.86 15.99 2.32
C TYR A 166 -10.59 17.08 3.13
N ASP A 167 -11.20 16.70 4.26
CA ASP A 167 -11.65 17.66 5.26
C ASP A 167 -10.48 18.37 5.96
N ALA A 168 -10.74 19.40 6.72
CA ALA A 168 -9.68 20.23 7.33
C ALA A 168 -8.73 19.40 8.21
N LYS A 169 -9.27 18.47 9.00
CA LYS A 169 -8.47 17.60 9.89
C LYS A 169 -7.60 16.63 9.11
N THR A 170 -8.17 15.97 8.11
CA THR A 170 -7.45 15.02 7.26
C THR A 170 -6.35 15.73 6.45
N LYS A 171 -6.64 16.94 5.93
CA LYS A 171 -5.62 17.76 5.23
C LYS A 171 -4.46 18.13 6.13
N GLU A 172 -4.72 18.67 7.30
CA GLU A 172 -3.70 19.08 8.26
C GLU A 172 -2.79 17.89 8.63
N PHE A 173 -3.39 16.75 8.95
CA PHE A 173 -2.66 15.54 9.30
C PHE A 173 -1.81 15.02 8.14
N LEU A 174 -2.39 14.90 6.94
CA LEU A 174 -1.66 14.41 5.77
C LEU A 174 -0.53 15.37 5.36
N LEU A 175 -0.75 16.69 5.45
CA LEU A 175 0.31 17.67 5.21
C LEU A 175 1.48 17.52 6.17
N GLU A 176 1.21 17.30 7.46
CA GLU A 176 2.27 17.02 8.45
C GLU A 176 3.08 15.79 8.03
N LYS A 177 2.42 14.69 7.70
CA LYS A 177 3.08 13.44 7.32
C LYS A 177 3.88 13.53 6.01
N VAL A 178 3.33 14.22 5.02
CA VAL A 178 4.01 14.45 3.73
C VAL A 178 5.24 15.34 3.92
N ASN A 179 5.14 16.38 4.75
CA ASN A 179 6.30 17.24 5.05
C ASN A 179 7.39 16.45 5.80
N ALA A 180 7.01 15.62 6.78
CA ALA A 180 7.95 14.76 7.48
C ALA A 180 8.63 13.75 6.53
N LEU A 181 7.90 13.15 5.59
CA LEU A 181 8.46 12.29 4.55
C LEU A 181 9.46 13.06 3.69
N LYS A 182 9.11 14.27 3.25
CA LYS A 182 9.97 15.11 2.42
C LYS A 182 11.25 15.52 3.16
N GLU A 183 11.14 15.90 4.43
CA GLU A 183 12.30 16.22 5.28
C GLU A 183 13.22 15.01 5.45
N MET A 184 12.66 13.83 5.74
CA MET A 184 13.42 12.59 5.82
C MET A 184 14.21 12.36 4.53
N CYS A 185 13.55 12.48 3.40
CA CYS A 185 14.16 12.28 2.11
C CYS A 185 15.33 13.26 1.86
N ILE A 186 15.16 14.54 2.21
CA ILE A 186 16.21 15.57 2.08
C ILE A 186 17.39 15.23 2.99
N GLU A 187 17.14 14.84 4.23
CA GLU A 187 18.20 14.50 5.18
C GLU A 187 19.01 13.27 4.71
N MET A 188 18.33 12.24 4.19
CA MET A 188 19.01 11.06 3.63
C MET A 188 19.89 11.42 2.43
N VAL A 189 19.43 12.32 1.55
CA VAL A 189 20.24 12.83 0.44
C VAL A 189 21.42 13.63 0.95
N ASP A 190 21.21 14.49 1.94
CA ASP A 190 22.27 15.31 2.52
C ASP A 190 23.36 14.46 3.20
N GLU A 191 22.97 13.45 3.96
CA GLU A 191 23.88 12.46 4.54
C GLU A 191 24.71 11.76 3.46
N TYR A 192 24.06 11.32 2.38
CA TYR A 192 24.75 10.71 1.24
C TYR A 192 25.70 11.68 0.55
N LEU A 193 25.28 12.94 0.32
CA LEU A 193 26.14 13.97 -0.28
C LEU A 193 27.37 14.27 0.57
N ASN A 194 27.29 14.09 1.88
CA ASN A 194 28.44 14.27 2.77
C ASN A 194 29.47 13.13 2.69
N THR A 195 29.14 12.03 2.03
CA THR A 195 30.12 10.96 1.75
C THR A 195 31.05 11.30 0.58
N PHE A 196 30.68 12.26 -0.28
CA PHE A 196 31.52 12.70 -1.40
C PHE A 196 32.70 13.54 -0.91
N THR A 197 33.90 13.13 -1.22
CA THR A 197 35.13 13.87 -0.95
C THR A 197 35.45 14.87 -2.06
N ASN A 198 34.90 14.68 -3.25
CA ASN A 198 35.14 15.50 -4.43
C ASN A 198 33.92 16.39 -4.73
N ILE A 199 34.13 17.70 -4.67
CA ILE A 199 33.07 18.71 -4.90
C ILE A 199 32.49 18.63 -6.32
N VAL A 200 33.29 18.25 -7.32
CA VAL A 200 32.81 18.13 -8.72
C VAL A 200 31.86 16.93 -8.87
N GLU A 201 32.15 15.83 -8.20
CA GLU A 201 31.26 14.67 -8.17
C GLU A 201 29.97 14.97 -7.44
N LYS A 202 30.04 15.67 -6.30
CA LYS A 202 28.89 16.17 -5.56
C LYS A 202 28.01 17.08 -6.44
N ALA A 203 28.60 18.03 -7.16
CA ALA A 203 27.87 18.93 -8.05
C ALA A 203 27.20 18.18 -9.20
N LYS A 204 27.90 17.26 -9.86
CA LYS A 204 27.33 16.42 -10.94
C LYS A 204 26.16 15.56 -10.44
N PHE A 205 26.25 15.04 -9.24
CA PHE A 205 25.16 14.27 -8.65
C PHE A 205 23.92 15.13 -8.42
N VAL A 206 24.08 16.34 -7.90
CA VAL A 206 22.98 17.29 -7.63
C VAL A 206 22.36 17.83 -8.93
N GLU A 207 23.12 17.92 -10.04
CA GLU A 207 22.61 18.37 -11.34
C GLU A 207 21.66 17.35 -11.99
N ASN A 208 21.69 16.08 -11.60
CA ASN A 208 20.78 15.09 -12.12
C ASN A 208 19.36 15.36 -11.61
N SER A 209 18.38 15.32 -12.53
CA SER A 209 16.96 15.55 -12.22
C SER A 209 16.34 14.44 -11.38
N THR A 210 16.92 13.23 -11.45
CA THR A 210 16.52 12.05 -10.68
C THR A 210 17.67 11.66 -9.78
N ILE A 211 17.40 11.60 -8.47
CA ILE A 211 18.40 11.19 -7.49
C ILE A 211 18.16 9.73 -7.15
N ASN A 212 19.08 8.88 -7.59
CA ASN A 212 19.13 7.48 -7.19
C ASN A 212 20.31 7.27 -6.24
N ILE A 213 20.01 6.90 -5.00
CA ILE A 213 21.02 6.68 -3.97
C ILE A 213 20.94 5.20 -3.55
N THR A 214 22.03 4.48 -3.71
CA THR A 214 22.20 3.16 -3.14
C THR A 214 22.67 3.29 -1.70
N LEU A 215 21.76 3.10 -0.75
CA LEU A 215 22.09 3.00 0.67
C LEU A 215 22.38 1.55 1.06
N PRO A 216 23.06 1.27 2.20
CA PRO A 216 23.26 -0.08 2.70
C PRO A 216 21.95 -0.87 2.84
N GLU A 217 20.84 -0.17 3.10
CA GLU A 217 19.50 -0.74 3.23
C GLU A 217 18.75 -0.83 1.89
N GLY A 218 19.36 -0.42 0.76
CA GLY A 218 18.82 -0.47 -0.61
C GLY A 218 18.62 0.92 -1.25
N ASP A 219 18.11 0.93 -2.47
CA ASP A 219 18.03 2.15 -3.29
C ASP A 219 16.99 3.14 -2.79
N LEU A 220 17.35 4.41 -2.79
CA LEU A 220 16.48 5.54 -2.51
C LEU A 220 16.26 6.32 -3.81
N TRP A 221 15.00 6.55 -4.16
CA TRP A 221 14.64 7.28 -5.38
C TRP A 221 13.93 8.56 -5.05
N PHE A 222 14.40 9.65 -5.69
CA PHE A 222 13.76 10.94 -5.68
C PHE A 222 13.65 11.50 -7.07
N GLU A 223 12.49 11.94 -7.46
CA GLU A 223 12.34 12.81 -8.60
C GLU A 223 11.77 14.16 -8.15
N LYS A 224 12.45 15.24 -8.55
CA LYS A 224 12.00 16.64 -8.43
C LYS A 224 11.63 17.20 -7.05
N CYS A 225 11.73 16.43 -5.96
CA CYS A 225 11.44 17.01 -4.64
C CYS A 225 12.61 17.79 -4.06
N VAL A 226 13.77 17.64 -4.66
CA VAL A 226 14.96 18.35 -4.21
C VAL A 226 15.23 19.51 -5.16
N ASN A 227 14.87 20.71 -4.72
CA ASN A 227 15.37 21.91 -5.37
C ASN A 227 16.89 21.97 -5.11
N THR A 228 17.70 21.93 -6.16
CA THR A 228 19.17 21.97 -6.08
C THR A 228 19.69 23.16 -5.25
N SER A 229 18.89 24.23 -5.11
CA SER A 229 19.18 25.36 -4.22
C SER A 229 19.15 25.01 -2.72
N MET A 230 18.60 23.86 -2.33
CA MET A 230 18.61 23.41 -0.93
C MET A 230 19.95 22.80 -0.52
N PHE A 231 20.73 22.29 -1.48
CA PHE A 231 22.06 21.78 -1.19
C PHE A 231 23.07 22.93 -1.24
N LYS A 232 23.56 23.35 -0.09
CA LYS A 232 24.68 24.26 -0.01
C LYS A 232 25.92 23.53 -0.51
N ILE A 233 26.22 23.68 -1.81
CA ILE A 233 27.55 23.36 -2.33
C ILE A 233 28.45 24.52 -1.88
N PRO A 234 29.44 24.30 -1.01
CA PRO A 234 30.31 25.34 -0.53
C PRO A 234 31.16 25.97 -1.65
#